data_09823b33707fec96cc60b018df6cdd45
#
_entry.id   09823b33707fec96cc60b018df6cdd45
#
_cell.length_a   1.000
_cell.length_b   1.000
_cell.length_c   1.000
_cell.angle_alpha   90.00
_cell.angle_beta   90.00
_cell.angle_gamma   90.00
#
_symmetry.space_group_name_H-M   'P 1'
#
loop_
_entity.id
_entity.type
_entity.pdbx_description
1 polymer ?
#
loop_
_entity_poly.entity_id
_entity_poly.type
_entity_poly.pdbx_seq_one_letter_code
_entity_poly.pdbx_strand_id
1 'polypeptide(L)'
;MYLPIFTTHSLSEGNPQVTRGLIIVHGANRNADDYFKRGFQAAAAVGHQEATVVVAPHFQTSSDNPASDELFWSSSGWKRGHLSSTEGPRPRRSSYSAIDQIIDLLSDPSHFPALTEITMTGHSAGGQVAHRYAATSRAEKNLGPVTMRYVVANPSTYLYIRQERENTGAFVVPDASVCSDYDDWHYGLSERNTYAGALVVDTIKAQLVRRDVRILIGDADSLSASLDVSCGANLQGPYRFSRGRRLMRFMDQFFPEHSHKEMVVPNVGHSSSGMYLSAIGLDALFGT
;
A
#
# COMPACT_ATOMS: atom_id res chain seq x y z
N MET A 1 1.77 19.99 14.00
CA MET A 1 0.89 18.92 13.50
C MET A 1 1.76 17.71 13.19
N TYR A 2 1.33 16.53 13.64
CA TYR A 2 2.13 15.32 13.61
C TYR A 2 1.34 14.15 13.02
N LEU A 3 2.04 13.19 12.41
CA LEU A 3 1.57 11.83 12.19
C LEU A 3 2.34 10.95 13.18
N PRO A 4 1.67 10.24 14.12
CA PRO A 4 2.36 9.28 14.97
C PRO A 4 2.96 8.14 14.14
N ILE A 5 4.20 7.78 14.47
CA ILE A 5 4.91 6.67 13.81
C ILE A 5 5.60 5.80 14.86
N PHE A 6 5.71 4.51 14.59
CA PHE A 6 6.68 3.62 15.25
C PHE A 6 7.88 3.46 14.32
N THR A 7 9.08 3.63 14.85
CA THR A 7 10.30 3.53 14.04
C THR A 7 11.46 2.96 14.84
N THR A 8 12.37 2.24 14.18
CA THR A 8 13.60 1.72 14.79
C THR A 8 14.69 2.77 14.94
N HIS A 9 14.64 3.85 14.15
CA HIS A 9 15.62 4.93 14.15
C HIS A 9 14.91 6.28 14.04
N SER A 10 15.49 7.33 14.63
CA SER A 10 15.02 8.71 14.43
C SER A 10 15.14 9.07 12.94
N LEU A 11 14.05 9.52 12.32
CA LEU A 11 14.07 9.94 10.92
C LEU A 11 14.76 11.29 10.70
N SER A 12 14.87 12.11 11.75
CA SER A 12 15.54 13.41 11.70
C SER A 12 17.02 13.38 12.04
N GLU A 13 17.45 12.37 12.82
CA GLU A 13 18.86 12.17 13.14
C GLU A 13 19.52 11.20 12.16
N GLY A 14 18.74 10.26 11.67
CA GLY A 14 19.20 9.25 10.72
C GLY A 14 20.12 8.18 11.31
N ASN A 15 20.70 7.37 10.41
CA ASN A 15 21.74 6.39 10.76
C ASN A 15 22.55 6.04 9.49
N PRO A 16 23.87 6.28 9.47
CA PRO A 16 24.71 6.04 8.29
C PRO A 16 24.93 4.56 7.95
N GLN A 17 24.54 3.62 8.82
CA GLN A 17 24.66 2.19 8.59
C GLN A 17 23.42 1.57 7.94
N VAL A 18 22.32 2.30 7.91
CA VAL A 18 21.06 1.83 7.32
C VAL A 18 21.15 1.86 5.81
N THR A 19 20.92 0.70 5.19
CA THR A 19 20.90 0.55 3.73
C THR A 19 19.53 0.31 3.16
N ARG A 20 18.52 0.00 4.02
CA ARG A 20 17.15 -0.34 3.64
C ARG A 20 16.12 0.41 4.47
N GLY A 21 15.06 0.88 3.82
CA GLY A 21 13.86 1.40 4.46
C GLY A 21 12.70 0.40 4.31
N LEU A 22 11.95 0.14 5.38
CA LEU A 22 10.72 -0.65 5.34
C LEU A 22 9.58 0.17 5.93
N ILE A 23 8.72 0.71 5.07
CA ILE A 23 7.48 1.38 5.48
C ILE A 23 6.36 0.34 5.49
N ILE A 24 5.76 0.08 6.65
CA ILE A 24 4.75 -0.95 6.82
C ILE A 24 3.43 -0.37 7.35
N VAL A 25 2.38 -0.39 6.52
CA VAL A 25 1.07 0.19 6.85
C VAL A 25 0.15 -0.88 7.44
N HIS A 26 -0.49 -0.51 8.55
CA HIS A 26 -1.41 -1.37 9.31
C HIS A 26 -2.69 -1.73 8.55
N GLY A 27 -3.40 -2.74 9.05
CA GLY A 27 -4.74 -3.14 8.63
C GLY A 27 -5.85 -2.21 9.15
N ALA A 28 -7.10 -2.61 8.96
CA ALA A 28 -8.27 -1.82 9.35
C ALA A 28 -8.38 -1.57 10.87
N ASN A 29 -7.73 -2.38 11.70
CA ASN A 29 -7.70 -2.22 13.16
C ASN A 29 -6.78 -1.08 13.62
N ARG A 30 -6.00 -0.51 12.74
CA ARG A 30 -5.07 0.61 12.99
C ARG A 30 -4.03 0.35 14.09
N ASN A 31 -3.68 -0.91 14.30
CA ASN A 31 -2.68 -1.39 15.26
C ASN A 31 -1.25 -1.28 14.67
N ALA A 32 -0.77 -0.06 14.49
CA ALA A 32 0.52 0.23 13.85
C ALA A 32 1.71 -0.38 14.61
N ASP A 33 1.63 -0.47 15.94
CA ASP A 33 2.62 -1.12 16.81
C ASP A 33 2.82 -2.59 16.50
N ASP A 34 1.75 -3.34 16.20
CA ASP A 34 1.84 -4.73 15.79
C ASP A 34 2.49 -4.89 14.43
N TYR A 35 2.18 -3.99 13.49
CA TYR A 35 2.81 -4.01 12.17
C TYR A 35 4.27 -3.61 12.23
N PHE A 36 4.63 -2.65 13.09
CA PHE A 36 6.02 -2.32 13.38
C PHE A 36 6.80 -3.55 13.87
N LYS A 37 6.26 -4.27 14.88
CA LYS A 37 6.86 -5.51 15.39
C LYS A 37 7.05 -6.56 14.28
N ARG A 38 6.05 -6.72 13.38
CA ARG A 38 6.15 -7.66 12.24
C ARG A 38 7.22 -7.25 11.24
N GLY A 39 7.32 -5.97 10.92
CA GLY A 39 8.38 -5.45 10.05
C GLY A 39 9.77 -5.69 10.64
N PHE A 40 9.95 -5.43 11.93
CA PHE A 40 11.19 -5.71 12.63
C PHE A 40 11.51 -7.21 12.67
N GLN A 41 10.53 -8.07 12.97
CA GLN A 41 10.69 -9.52 12.95
C GLN A 41 11.05 -10.03 11.56
N ALA A 42 10.46 -9.50 10.51
CA ALA A 42 10.77 -9.87 9.13
C ALA A 42 12.20 -9.48 8.76
N ALA A 43 12.67 -8.28 9.13
CA ALA A 43 14.05 -7.85 8.92
C ALA A 43 15.04 -8.74 9.71
N ALA A 44 14.70 -9.09 10.95
CA ALA A 44 15.51 -9.99 11.79
C ALA A 44 15.60 -11.41 11.21
N ALA A 45 14.49 -11.93 10.66
CA ALA A 45 14.44 -13.28 10.08
C ALA A 45 15.39 -13.46 8.88
N VAL A 46 15.75 -12.38 8.20
CA VAL A 46 16.73 -12.38 7.08
C VAL A 46 18.09 -11.77 7.48
N GLY A 47 18.30 -11.49 8.78
CA GLY A 47 19.57 -10.92 9.27
C GLY A 47 19.82 -9.45 8.90
N HIS A 48 18.79 -8.70 8.55
CA HIS A 48 18.91 -7.30 8.09
C HIS A 48 18.42 -6.28 9.13
N GLN A 49 18.15 -6.66 10.38
CA GLN A 49 17.55 -5.77 11.38
C GLN A 49 18.39 -4.50 11.66
N GLU A 50 19.73 -4.63 11.67
CA GLU A 50 20.62 -3.49 11.91
C GLU A 50 20.75 -2.55 10.69
N ALA A 51 20.56 -3.11 9.50
CA ALA A 51 20.68 -2.40 8.24
C ALA A 51 19.34 -1.85 7.74
N THR A 52 18.23 -2.07 8.48
CA THR A 52 16.88 -1.68 8.06
C THR A 52 16.26 -0.68 9.04
N VAL A 53 15.86 0.50 8.53
CA VAL A 53 14.94 1.35 9.27
C VAL A 53 13.50 0.91 8.99
N VAL A 54 12.81 0.43 10.02
CA VAL A 54 11.38 0.08 9.94
C VAL A 54 10.55 1.25 10.38
N VAL A 55 9.56 1.65 9.59
CA VAL A 55 8.64 2.76 9.89
C VAL A 55 7.20 2.28 9.74
N ALA A 56 6.42 2.35 10.80
CA ALA A 56 4.99 2.05 10.77
C ALA A 56 4.18 3.30 11.10
N PRO A 57 3.64 4.01 10.10
CA PRO A 57 2.77 5.16 10.32
C PRO A 57 1.43 4.72 10.93
N HIS A 58 0.94 5.49 11.92
CA HIS A 58 -0.35 5.26 12.54
C HIS A 58 -1.39 6.22 11.95
N PHE A 59 -2.13 5.76 10.94
CA PHE A 59 -3.24 6.51 10.35
C PHE A 59 -4.46 6.41 11.26
N GLN A 60 -4.55 7.33 12.22
CA GLN A 60 -5.61 7.41 13.22
C GLN A 60 -6.95 7.84 12.62
N THR A 61 -8.03 7.51 13.34
CA THR A 61 -9.37 8.07 13.20
C THR A 61 -9.78 8.76 14.49
N SER A 62 -10.91 9.44 14.54
CA SER A 62 -11.41 10.07 15.79
C SER A 62 -11.59 9.06 16.94
N SER A 63 -11.85 7.77 16.65
CA SER A 63 -12.00 6.73 17.68
C SER A 63 -10.69 6.30 18.34
N ASP A 64 -9.56 6.73 17.82
CA ASP A 64 -8.23 6.45 18.39
C ASP A 64 -7.79 7.55 19.38
N ASN A 65 -8.66 8.53 19.64
CA ASN A 65 -8.44 9.67 20.53
C ASN A 65 -7.15 10.46 20.21
N PRO A 66 -6.99 10.95 18.97
CA PRO A 66 -5.81 11.70 18.57
C PRO A 66 -5.63 12.96 19.43
N ALA A 67 -4.38 13.30 19.74
CA ALA A 67 -4.06 14.58 20.37
C ALA A 67 -4.42 15.76 19.45
N SER A 68 -4.57 16.96 20.00
CA SER A 68 -5.05 18.15 19.26
C SER A 68 -4.17 18.57 18.08
N ASP A 69 -2.91 18.17 18.09
CA ASP A 69 -1.91 18.44 17.04
C ASP A 69 -1.60 17.23 16.16
N GLU A 70 -2.28 16.09 16.38
CA GLU A 70 -2.14 14.88 15.57
C GLU A 70 -3.13 14.83 14.41
N LEU A 71 -2.63 14.39 13.26
CA LEU A 71 -3.44 14.15 12.06
C LEU A 71 -4.30 12.89 12.24
N PHE A 72 -5.57 12.98 11.86
CA PHE A 72 -6.46 11.82 11.77
C PHE A 72 -7.41 11.92 10.58
N TRP A 73 -7.97 10.79 10.17
CA TRP A 73 -8.81 10.67 8.98
C TRP A 73 -10.12 9.95 9.30
N SER A 74 -11.03 9.92 8.35
CA SER A 74 -12.15 8.99 8.42
C SER A 74 -11.68 7.54 8.24
N SER A 75 -12.46 6.57 8.71
CA SER A 75 -12.15 5.12 8.67
C SER A 75 -11.85 4.58 7.26
N SER A 76 -12.40 5.21 6.23
CA SER A 76 -12.12 4.87 4.83
C SER A 76 -11.14 5.84 4.16
N GLY A 77 -11.03 7.07 4.64
CA GLY A 77 -10.26 8.13 3.99
C GLY A 77 -8.75 7.89 4.00
N TRP A 78 -8.19 7.42 5.12
CA TRP A 78 -6.76 7.17 5.22
C TRP A 78 -6.26 6.13 4.22
N LYS A 79 -7.05 5.08 3.96
CA LYS A 79 -6.69 4.02 3.00
C LYS A 79 -6.91 4.39 1.54
N ARG A 80 -7.49 5.56 1.29
CA ARG A 80 -7.80 6.07 -0.06
C ARG A 80 -7.02 7.32 -0.45
N GLY A 81 -6.14 7.82 0.43
CA GLY A 81 -5.37 9.05 0.17
C GLY A 81 -6.17 10.34 0.34
N HIS A 82 -7.27 10.33 1.08
CA HIS A 82 -8.07 11.53 1.33
C HIS A 82 -7.35 12.50 2.28
N LEU A 83 -7.82 13.73 2.31
CA LEU A 83 -7.36 14.72 3.27
C LEU A 83 -7.78 14.33 4.69
N SER A 84 -6.96 14.66 5.68
CA SER A 84 -7.24 14.49 7.10
C SER A 84 -8.55 15.18 7.50
N SER A 85 -9.10 14.82 8.66
CA SER A 85 -10.37 15.35 9.17
C SER A 85 -10.41 16.88 9.20
N THR A 86 -11.60 17.44 9.02
CA THR A 86 -11.87 18.87 9.21
C THR A 86 -11.80 19.29 10.67
N GLU A 87 -11.91 18.35 11.59
CA GLU A 87 -11.85 18.55 13.04
C GLU A 87 -10.42 18.53 13.60
N GLY A 88 -9.46 18.08 12.78
CA GLY A 88 -8.05 17.99 13.14
C GLY A 88 -7.25 19.25 12.81
N PRO A 89 -5.92 19.22 13.03
CA PRO A 89 -5.03 20.34 12.81
C PRO A 89 -4.97 20.78 11.34
N ARG A 90 -4.57 22.03 11.13
CA ARG A 90 -4.46 22.67 9.81
C ARG A 90 -3.01 22.98 9.44
N PRO A 91 -2.68 22.97 8.12
CA PRO A 91 -3.51 22.59 6.99
C PRO A 91 -3.79 21.07 6.92
N ARG A 92 -4.93 20.69 6.37
CA ARG A 92 -5.26 19.27 6.14
C ARG A 92 -4.25 18.61 5.21
N ARG A 93 -3.92 17.34 5.48
CA ARG A 93 -2.95 16.57 4.72
C ARG A 93 -3.57 15.27 4.19
N SER A 94 -3.25 14.92 2.94
CA SER A 94 -3.55 13.58 2.43
C SER A 94 -2.73 12.54 3.21
N SER A 95 -3.33 11.38 3.50
CA SER A 95 -2.58 10.26 4.07
C SER A 95 -1.41 9.83 3.17
N TYR A 96 -1.55 9.99 1.86
CA TYR A 96 -0.48 9.67 0.91
C TYR A 96 0.61 10.74 0.91
N SER A 97 0.27 12.01 1.08
CA SER A 97 1.31 13.05 1.25
C SER A 97 2.10 12.91 2.55
N ALA A 98 1.51 12.27 3.57
CA ALA A 98 2.27 11.93 4.79
C ALA A 98 3.26 10.77 4.52
N ILE A 99 2.93 9.83 3.64
CA ILE A 99 3.88 8.79 3.19
C ILE A 99 4.97 9.43 2.33
N ASP A 100 4.64 10.37 1.43
CA ASP A 100 5.65 11.12 0.66
C ASP A 100 6.71 11.74 1.60
N GLN A 101 6.29 12.37 2.71
CA GLN A 101 7.21 12.97 3.67
C GLN A 101 8.10 11.93 4.38
N ILE A 102 7.58 10.74 4.71
CA ILE A 102 8.40 9.66 5.27
C ILE A 102 9.47 9.23 4.26
N ILE A 103 9.10 9.09 3.00
CA ILE A 103 10.04 8.71 1.92
C ILE A 103 11.07 9.80 1.70
N ASP A 104 10.68 11.08 1.69
CA ASP A 104 11.59 12.21 1.56
C ASP A 104 12.64 12.22 2.70
N LEU A 105 12.23 11.96 3.95
CA LEU A 105 13.13 11.86 5.09
C LEU A 105 14.08 10.66 5.00
N LEU A 106 13.58 9.52 4.53
CA LEU A 106 14.40 8.32 4.35
C LEU A 106 15.40 8.48 3.21
N SER A 107 15.02 9.13 2.12
CA SER A 107 15.88 9.33 0.95
C SER A 107 16.84 10.52 1.08
N ASP A 108 16.79 11.27 2.19
CA ASP A 108 17.72 12.35 2.45
C ASP A 108 19.10 11.78 2.82
N PRO A 109 20.14 11.98 1.99
CA PRO A 109 21.47 11.45 2.24
C PRO A 109 22.17 12.08 3.45
N SER A 110 21.67 13.19 4.00
CA SER A 110 22.17 13.75 5.25
C SER A 110 21.74 12.92 6.47
N HIS A 111 20.64 12.18 6.37
CA HIS A 111 20.12 11.31 7.42
C HIS A 111 20.50 9.83 7.18
N PHE A 112 20.34 9.35 5.95
CA PHE A 112 20.57 7.94 5.59
C PHE A 112 21.48 7.83 4.36
N PRO A 113 22.79 8.18 4.48
CA PRO A 113 23.71 8.26 3.32
C PRO A 113 23.95 6.93 2.60
N ALA A 114 23.74 5.78 3.28
CA ALA A 114 23.94 4.45 2.72
C ALA A 114 22.63 3.82 2.21
N LEU A 115 21.48 4.51 2.28
CA LEU A 115 20.21 3.95 1.87
C LEU A 115 20.17 3.70 0.35
N THR A 116 19.82 2.49 -0.05
CA THR A 116 19.73 2.09 -1.47
C THR A 116 18.36 1.63 -1.91
N GLU A 117 17.51 1.19 -0.96
CA GLU A 117 16.20 0.63 -1.25
C GLU A 117 15.18 1.05 -0.19
N ILE A 118 13.97 1.36 -0.63
CA ILE A 118 12.79 1.53 0.24
C ILE A 118 11.71 0.54 -0.21
N THR A 119 11.31 -0.36 0.69
CA THR A 119 10.14 -1.21 0.50
C THR A 119 8.94 -0.57 1.21
N MET A 120 7.88 -0.27 0.46
CA MET A 120 6.61 0.12 1.02
C MET A 120 5.63 -1.04 0.99
N THR A 121 5.10 -1.42 2.14
CA THR A 121 4.16 -2.53 2.25
C THR A 121 2.96 -2.20 3.14
N GLY A 122 1.96 -3.05 3.06
CA GLY A 122 0.81 -3.08 3.95
C GLY A 122 -0.01 -4.33 3.72
N HIS A 123 -0.73 -4.77 4.75
CA HIS A 123 -1.63 -5.92 4.69
C HIS A 123 -3.08 -5.48 4.82
N SER A 124 -4.01 -6.16 4.14
CA SER A 124 -5.44 -5.84 4.24
C SER A 124 -5.74 -4.40 3.80
N ALA A 125 -6.23 -3.53 4.69
CA ALA A 125 -6.42 -2.11 4.42
C ALA A 125 -5.10 -1.39 4.08
N GLY A 126 -3.98 -1.77 4.72
CA GLY A 126 -2.65 -1.29 4.37
C GLY A 126 -2.21 -1.74 2.97
N GLY A 127 -2.57 -2.97 2.56
CA GLY A 127 -2.34 -3.44 1.19
C GLY A 127 -3.08 -2.61 0.14
N GLN A 128 -4.29 -2.15 0.47
CA GLN A 128 -5.02 -1.20 -0.38
C GLN A 128 -4.27 0.13 -0.51
N VAL A 129 -3.66 0.63 0.60
CA VAL A 129 -2.79 1.82 0.57
C VAL A 129 -1.60 1.57 -0.35
N ALA A 130 -0.85 0.49 -0.12
CA ALA A 130 0.36 0.19 -0.88
C ALA A 130 0.10 0.13 -2.39
N HIS A 131 -0.99 -0.53 -2.82
CA HIS A 131 -1.35 -0.63 -4.24
C HIS A 131 -1.72 0.73 -4.86
N ARG A 132 -2.61 1.49 -4.21
CA ARG A 132 -3.05 2.80 -4.72
C ARG A 132 -1.93 3.83 -4.68
N TYR A 133 -1.09 3.77 -3.65
CA TYR A 133 0.08 4.61 -3.53
C TYR A 133 1.12 4.26 -4.61
N ALA A 134 1.32 2.96 -4.90
CA ALA A 134 2.16 2.53 -6.03
C ALA A 134 1.71 3.14 -7.37
N ALA A 135 0.41 3.37 -7.58
CA ALA A 135 -0.10 4.01 -8.78
C ALA A 135 0.09 5.54 -8.77
N THR A 136 -0.05 6.19 -7.60
CA THR A 136 -0.25 7.65 -7.52
C THR A 136 0.84 8.42 -6.80
N SER A 137 1.83 7.75 -6.19
CA SER A 137 2.96 8.38 -5.51
C SER A 137 3.77 9.28 -6.44
N ARG A 138 4.20 10.42 -5.91
CA ARG A 138 5.12 11.35 -6.57
C ARG A 138 6.52 11.33 -5.99
N ALA A 139 6.72 10.60 -4.88
CA ALA A 139 7.99 10.57 -4.15
C ALA A 139 9.17 10.06 -4.99
N GLU A 140 8.92 9.07 -5.88
CA GLU A 140 10.00 8.51 -6.71
C GLU A 140 10.73 9.49 -7.64
N LYS A 141 10.17 10.69 -7.85
CA LYS A 141 10.82 11.71 -8.68
C LYS A 141 12.11 12.26 -8.06
N ASN A 142 12.25 12.15 -6.75
CA ASN A 142 13.32 12.79 -5.98
C ASN A 142 14.25 11.80 -5.27
N LEU A 143 14.14 10.49 -5.54
CA LEU A 143 14.87 9.46 -4.80
C LEU A 143 16.37 9.35 -5.13
N GLY A 144 16.84 10.01 -6.18
CA GLY A 144 18.23 9.84 -6.62
C GLY A 144 18.56 8.37 -6.93
N PRO A 145 19.56 7.75 -6.28
CA PRO A 145 19.92 6.36 -6.52
C PRO A 145 19.05 5.35 -5.75
N VAL A 146 18.16 5.82 -4.85
CA VAL A 146 17.34 4.92 -4.02
C VAL A 146 16.21 4.32 -4.85
N THR A 147 16.06 3.01 -4.78
CA THR A 147 14.99 2.28 -5.48
C THR A 147 13.76 2.08 -4.59
N MET A 148 12.58 2.00 -5.22
CA MET A 148 11.32 1.71 -4.52
C MET A 148 10.75 0.36 -4.93
N ARG A 149 10.23 -0.37 -3.94
CA ARG A 149 9.44 -1.58 -4.10
C ARG A 149 8.12 -1.44 -3.35
N TYR A 150 7.05 -2.00 -3.91
CA TYR A 150 5.73 -2.01 -3.30
C TYR A 150 5.26 -3.45 -3.10
N VAL A 151 5.02 -3.84 -1.83
CA VAL A 151 4.51 -5.17 -1.50
C VAL A 151 3.06 -5.05 -1.02
N VAL A 152 2.14 -5.60 -1.81
CA VAL A 152 0.70 -5.46 -1.64
C VAL A 152 0.14 -6.76 -1.06
N ALA A 153 -0.01 -6.83 0.28
CA ALA A 153 -0.40 -8.08 0.94
C ALA A 153 -1.91 -8.15 1.20
N ASN A 154 -2.57 -9.15 0.63
CA ASN A 154 -3.98 -9.50 0.85
C ASN A 154 -4.95 -8.30 0.93
N PRO A 155 -4.95 -7.33 0.02
CA PRO A 155 -5.89 -6.21 0.09
C PRO A 155 -7.32 -6.67 -0.16
N SER A 156 -8.28 -5.94 0.42
CA SER A 156 -9.69 -6.20 0.15
C SER A 156 -10.08 -5.80 -1.28
N THR A 157 -9.45 -4.78 -1.85
CA THR A 157 -9.70 -4.31 -3.22
C THR A 157 -8.45 -3.71 -3.82
N TYR A 158 -8.41 -3.69 -5.14
CA TYR A 158 -7.34 -3.11 -5.95
C TYR A 158 -7.82 -1.89 -6.73
N LEU A 159 -6.90 -1.07 -7.19
CA LEU A 159 -7.14 -0.05 -8.19
C LEU A 159 -6.98 -0.67 -9.58
N TYR A 160 -7.99 -0.59 -10.40
CA TYR A 160 -7.93 -0.92 -11.82
C TYR A 160 -7.65 0.35 -12.64
N ILE A 161 -6.77 0.26 -13.62
CA ILE A 161 -6.36 1.39 -14.45
C ILE A 161 -7.01 1.41 -15.83
N ARG A 162 -8.00 0.53 -16.03
CA ARG A 162 -8.97 0.51 -17.13
C ARG A 162 -10.34 0.09 -16.59
N GLN A 163 -11.35 0.25 -17.40
CA GLN A 163 -12.74 -0.01 -17.00
C GLN A 163 -13.12 -1.49 -16.98
N GLU A 164 -12.38 -2.34 -17.67
CA GLU A 164 -12.72 -3.75 -17.80
C GLU A 164 -12.53 -4.49 -16.45
N ARG A 165 -13.46 -5.41 -16.16
CA ARG A 165 -13.42 -6.34 -15.03
C ARG A 165 -13.64 -7.75 -15.55
N GLU A 166 -13.04 -8.74 -14.89
CA GLU A 166 -13.20 -10.14 -15.29
C GLU A 166 -14.59 -10.65 -14.94
N ASN A 167 -15.30 -11.11 -15.97
CA ASN A 167 -16.58 -11.79 -15.85
C ASN A 167 -16.53 -13.10 -16.65
N THR A 168 -16.74 -14.23 -15.97
CA THR A 168 -16.74 -15.58 -16.57
C THR A 168 -15.53 -15.89 -17.48
N GLY A 169 -14.34 -15.42 -17.07
CA GLY A 169 -13.09 -15.68 -17.78
C GLY A 169 -12.75 -14.68 -18.91
N ALA A 170 -13.61 -13.71 -19.18
CA ALA A 170 -13.34 -12.62 -20.11
C ALA A 170 -13.33 -11.27 -19.41
N PHE A 171 -12.53 -10.31 -19.89
CA PHE A 171 -12.57 -8.94 -19.41
C PHE A 171 -13.57 -8.13 -20.23
N VAL A 172 -14.56 -7.57 -19.55
CA VAL A 172 -15.63 -6.75 -20.12
C VAL A 172 -15.82 -5.47 -19.32
N VAL A 173 -16.34 -4.44 -19.96
CA VAL A 173 -16.77 -3.23 -19.24
C VAL A 173 -18.09 -3.55 -18.55
N PRO A 174 -18.16 -3.43 -17.21
CA PRO A 174 -19.39 -3.68 -16.46
C PRO A 174 -20.50 -2.70 -16.84
N ASP A 175 -21.74 -3.13 -16.66
CA ASP A 175 -22.91 -2.27 -16.85
C ASP A 175 -23.00 -1.23 -15.71
N ALA A 176 -22.75 0.02 -16.03
CA ALA A 176 -22.81 1.13 -15.07
C ALA A 176 -24.22 1.38 -14.51
N SER A 177 -25.28 0.89 -15.15
CA SER A 177 -26.63 0.96 -14.59
C SER A 177 -26.84 0.02 -13.40
N VAL A 178 -26.02 -1.03 -13.30
CA VAL A 178 -26.01 -2.03 -12.22
C VAL A 178 -25.04 -1.63 -11.11
N CYS A 179 -23.89 -1.03 -11.48
CA CYS A 179 -22.84 -0.66 -10.56
C CYS A 179 -22.18 0.65 -11.01
N SER A 180 -22.78 1.78 -10.70
CA SER A 180 -22.40 3.09 -11.23
C SER A 180 -21.04 3.58 -10.76
N ASP A 181 -20.57 3.16 -9.58
CA ASP A 181 -19.34 3.61 -8.92
C ASP A 181 -18.14 2.65 -9.06
N TYR A 182 -18.27 1.61 -9.89
CA TYR A 182 -17.27 0.56 -9.99
C TYR A 182 -15.90 1.04 -10.52
N ASP A 183 -15.89 2.13 -11.31
CA ASP A 183 -14.70 2.75 -11.87
C ASP A 183 -14.29 4.04 -11.18
N ASP A 184 -15.03 4.44 -10.15
CA ASP A 184 -14.67 5.58 -9.32
C ASP A 184 -13.48 5.27 -8.41
N TRP A 185 -12.75 6.33 -8.05
CA TRP A 185 -11.73 6.24 -7.03
C TRP A 185 -12.38 5.71 -5.75
N HIS A 186 -12.00 4.60 -5.33
CA HIS A 186 -10.71 3.94 -5.24
C HIS A 186 -10.63 2.58 -5.98
N TYR A 187 -11.64 2.22 -6.75
CA TYR A 187 -11.69 0.99 -7.55
C TYR A 187 -11.15 1.21 -8.97
N GLY A 188 -11.31 2.42 -9.48
CA GLY A 188 -10.88 2.86 -10.80
C GLY A 188 -10.34 4.29 -10.79
N LEU A 189 -10.32 4.93 -11.94
CA LEU A 189 -9.67 6.22 -12.16
C LEU A 189 -10.64 7.38 -12.34
N SER A 190 -11.95 7.17 -12.25
CA SER A 190 -12.95 8.23 -12.22
C SER A 190 -13.00 8.87 -10.82
N GLU A 191 -13.53 10.08 -10.68
CA GLU A 191 -13.77 10.78 -9.41
C GLU A 191 -12.58 10.75 -8.42
N ARG A 192 -11.36 10.92 -8.95
CA ARG A 192 -10.13 10.88 -8.13
C ARG A 192 -10.11 11.98 -7.08
N ASN A 193 -9.65 11.64 -5.87
CA ASN A 193 -9.45 12.60 -4.80
C ASN A 193 -8.33 13.62 -5.13
N THR A 194 -8.15 14.61 -4.27
CA THR A 194 -7.16 15.70 -4.47
C THR A 194 -5.73 15.19 -4.70
N TYR A 195 -5.31 14.12 -4.01
CA TYR A 195 -3.95 13.59 -4.17
C TYR A 195 -3.77 12.90 -5.53
N ALA A 196 -4.65 11.96 -5.86
CA ALA A 196 -4.60 11.22 -7.12
C ALA A 196 -4.95 12.11 -8.33
N GLY A 197 -5.86 13.06 -8.16
CA GLY A 197 -6.27 14.01 -9.19
C GLY A 197 -5.18 15.03 -9.60
N ALA A 198 -4.11 15.16 -8.80
CA ALA A 198 -2.96 15.97 -9.16
C ALA A 198 -2.08 15.36 -10.28
N LEU A 199 -2.33 14.10 -10.64
CA LEU A 199 -1.69 13.41 -11.76
C LEU A 199 -2.67 13.20 -12.91
N VAL A 200 -2.20 13.32 -14.15
CA VAL A 200 -2.97 12.89 -15.31
C VAL A 200 -3.07 11.36 -15.35
N VAL A 201 -4.13 10.84 -15.93
CA VAL A 201 -4.44 9.40 -15.96
C VAL A 201 -3.29 8.58 -16.55
N ASP A 202 -2.71 9.04 -17.65
CA ASP A 202 -1.62 8.33 -18.32
C ASP A 202 -0.35 8.24 -17.46
N THR A 203 -0.08 9.25 -16.63
CA THR A 203 1.01 9.18 -15.65
C THR A 203 0.74 8.10 -14.59
N ILE A 204 -0.51 7.99 -14.08
CA ILE A 204 -0.88 6.97 -13.10
C ILE A 204 -0.72 5.57 -13.71
N LYS A 205 -1.19 5.37 -14.95
CA LYS A 205 -1.03 4.11 -15.68
C LYS A 205 0.44 3.74 -15.87
N ALA A 206 1.23 4.66 -16.42
CA ALA A 206 2.65 4.45 -16.67
C ALA A 206 3.44 4.14 -15.39
N GLN A 207 3.11 4.82 -14.27
CA GLN A 207 3.72 4.56 -12.97
C GLN A 207 3.41 3.15 -12.49
N LEU A 208 2.13 2.76 -12.47
CA LEU A 208 1.75 1.43 -11.98
C LEU A 208 2.33 0.31 -12.82
N VAL A 209 2.33 0.45 -14.14
CA VAL A 209 2.89 -0.56 -15.08
C VAL A 209 4.40 -0.75 -14.87
N ARG A 210 5.15 0.34 -14.67
CA ARG A 210 6.62 0.31 -14.58
C ARG A 210 7.17 -0.13 -13.22
N ARG A 211 6.44 0.16 -12.12
CA ARG A 211 6.94 0.00 -10.74
C ARG A 211 7.05 -1.46 -10.33
N ASP A 212 8.07 -1.78 -9.50
CA ASP A 212 8.18 -3.11 -8.84
C ASP A 212 7.05 -3.28 -7.82
N VAL A 213 5.94 -3.85 -8.28
CA VAL A 213 4.77 -4.15 -7.45
C VAL A 213 4.65 -5.66 -7.26
N ARG A 214 4.78 -6.11 -6.03
CA ARG A 214 4.68 -7.52 -5.63
C ARG A 214 3.31 -7.78 -5.02
N ILE A 215 2.46 -8.51 -5.72
CA ILE A 215 1.11 -8.90 -5.27
C ILE A 215 1.25 -10.16 -4.42
N LEU A 216 1.35 -9.95 -3.10
CA LEU A 216 1.54 -11.01 -2.11
C LEU A 216 0.18 -11.48 -1.60
N ILE A 217 -0.24 -12.69 -1.98
CA ILE A 217 -1.56 -13.24 -1.69
C ILE A 217 -1.47 -14.61 -1.04
N GLY A 218 -2.26 -14.83 0.01
CA GLY A 218 -2.40 -16.13 0.66
C GLY A 218 -3.51 -16.95 -0.02
N ASP A 219 -3.23 -18.18 -0.43
CA ASP A 219 -4.18 -19.01 -1.18
C ASP A 219 -5.39 -19.47 -0.34
N ALA A 220 -5.27 -19.45 0.98
CA ALA A 220 -6.36 -19.72 1.91
C ALA A 220 -7.15 -18.44 2.32
N ASP A 221 -6.85 -17.24 1.78
CA ASP A 221 -7.61 -16.00 2.07
C ASP A 221 -8.88 -15.92 1.22
N SER A 222 -9.79 -16.85 1.49
CA SER A 222 -11.09 -17.03 0.83
C SER A 222 -12.29 -16.67 1.71
N LEU A 223 -12.03 -16.06 2.89
CA LEU A 223 -13.09 -15.71 3.83
C LEU A 223 -13.64 -14.30 3.57
N SER A 224 -14.93 -14.11 3.90
CA SER A 224 -15.64 -12.84 3.76
C SER A 224 -15.44 -11.89 4.96
N ALA A 225 -14.82 -12.34 6.06
CA ALA A 225 -14.61 -11.50 7.23
C ALA A 225 -13.82 -10.22 6.87
N SER A 226 -14.41 -9.06 7.22
CA SER A 226 -13.86 -7.73 6.91
C SER A 226 -13.53 -7.51 5.41
N LEU A 227 -14.18 -8.24 4.52
CA LEU A 227 -14.08 -8.06 3.08
C LEU A 227 -14.99 -6.90 2.64
N ASP A 228 -14.51 -6.09 1.73
CA ASP A 228 -15.37 -5.14 1.01
C ASP A 228 -16.30 -5.92 0.07
N VAL A 229 -17.60 -5.80 0.30
CA VAL A 229 -18.67 -6.48 -0.45
C VAL A 229 -19.53 -5.52 -1.24
N SER A 230 -19.09 -4.27 -1.40
CA SER A 230 -19.74 -3.30 -2.28
C SER A 230 -19.74 -3.78 -3.74
N CYS A 231 -20.58 -3.17 -4.55
CA CYS A 231 -20.73 -3.54 -5.96
C CYS A 231 -19.37 -3.51 -6.69
N GLY A 232 -18.63 -2.39 -6.63
CA GLY A 232 -17.33 -2.25 -7.28
C GLY A 232 -16.27 -3.25 -6.79
N ALA A 233 -16.33 -3.62 -5.49
CA ALA A 233 -15.46 -4.65 -4.94
C ALA A 233 -15.79 -6.06 -5.45
N ASN A 234 -17.09 -6.40 -5.54
CA ASN A 234 -17.53 -7.71 -6.01
C ASN A 234 -17.21 -7.96 -7.47
N LEU A 235 -17.18 -6.92 -8.30
CA LEU A 235 -16.72 -7.02 -9.69
C LEU A 235 -15.22 -7.40 -9.80
N GLN A 236 -14.43 -7.21 -8.74
CA GLN A 236 -13.04 -7.65 -8.71
C GLN A 236 -12.89 -9.14 -8.34
N GLY A 237 -13.93 -9.76 -7.78
CA GLY A 237 -13.94 -11.18 -7.41
C GLY A 237 -14.54 -11.43 -6.03
N PRO A 238 -14.87 -12.71 -5.71
CA PRO A 238 -15.57 -13.06 -4.48
C PRO A 238 -14.71 -12.99 -3.20
N TYR A 239 -13.38 -13.15 -3.30
CA TYR A 239 -12.46 -13.22 -2.15
C TYR A 239 -11.15 -12.50 -2.48
N ARG A 240 -10.34 -12.18 -1.44
CA ARG A 240 -9.05 -11.49 -1.60
C ARG A 240 -8.10 -12.24 -2.51
N PHE A 241 -7.96 -13.55 -2.33
CA PHE A 241 -7.13 -14.38 -3.20
C PHE A 241 -7.57 -14.28 -4.67
N SER A 242 -8.86 -14.48 -4.95
CA SER A 242 -9.37 -14.39 -6.34
C SER A 242 -9.22 -12.99 -6.92
N ARG A 243 -9.36 -11.93 -6.11
CA ARG A 243 -9.17 -10.54 -6.56
C ARG A 243 -7.73 -10.26 -6.98
N GLY A 244 -6.75 -10.78 -6.23
CA GLY A 244 -5.33 -10.67 -6.60
C GLY A 244 -5.02 -11.41 -7.90
N ARG A 245 -5.50 -12.65 -8.03
CA ARG A 245 -5.35 -13.45 -9.26
C ARG A 245 -5.99 -12.77 -10.49
N ARG A 246 -7.16 -12.15 -10.32
CA ARG A 246 -7.83 -11.43 -11.40
C ARG A 246 -7.08 -10.16 -11.78
N LEU A 247 -6.53 -9.44 -10.80
CA LEU A 247 -5.68 -8.29 -11.09
C LEU A 247 -4.45 -8.69 -11.92
N MET A 248 -3.78 -9.80 -11.56
CA MET A 248 -2.61 -10.25 -12.32
C MET A 248 -2.98 -10.60 -13.77
N ARG A 249 -4.06 -11.36 -13.99
CA ARG A 249 -4.55 -11.64 -15.36
C ARG A 249 -4.94 -10.35 -16.11
N PHE A 250 -5.49 -9.36 -15.42
CA PHE A 250 -5.78 -8.05 -16.01
C PHE A 250 -4.51 -7.35 -16.46
N MET A 251 -3.47 -7.35 -15.61
CA MET A 251 -2.18 -6.74 -15.97
C MET A 251 -1.54 -7.49 -17.15
N ASP A 252 -1.48 -8.82 -17.12
CA ASP A 252 -0.94 -9.65 -18.19
C ASP A 252 -1.64 -9.40 -19.54
N GLN A 253 -2.96 -9.22 -19.53
CA GLN A 253 -3.73 -9.04 -20.76
C GLN A 253 -3.61 -7.64 -21.35
N PHE A 254 -3.66 -6.60 -20.52
CA PHE A 254 -3.77 -5.21 -21.00
C PHE A 254 -2.46 -4.44 -20.96
N PHE A 255 -1.48 -4.93 -20.19
CA PHE A 255 -0.18 -4.29 -19.97
C PHE A 255 0.93 -5.34 -19.89
N PRO A 256 1.16 -6.14 -20.96
CA PRO A 256 2.09 -7.28 -20.91
C PRO A 256 3.53 -6.90 -20.56
N GLU A 257 3.88 -5.60 -20.66
CA GLU A 257 5.17 -5.04 -20.27
C GLU A 257 5.27 -4.67 -18.78
N HIS A 258 4.25 -4.95 -17.97
CA HIS A 258 4.25 -4.57 -16.55
C HIS A 258 5.34 -5.27 -15.74
N SER A 259 5.78 -4.61 -14.66
CA SER A 259 6.80 -5.13 -13.74
C SER A 259 6.21 -5.82 -12.50
N HIS A 260 4.92 -6.13 -12.49
CA HIS A 260 4.27 -6.78 -11.35
C HIS A 260 4.70 -8.25 -11.21
N LYS A 261 4.86 -8.69 -9.95
CA LYS A 261 5.16 -10.10 -9.61
C LYS A 261 4.03 -10.65 -8.74
N GLU A 262 3.44 -11.77 -9.15
CA GLU A 262 2.52 -12.52 -8.30
C GLU A 262 3.28 -13.44 -7.36
N MET A 263 3.00 -13.34 -6.06
CA MET A 263 3.66 -14.11 -5.01
C MET A 263 2.60 -14.77 -4.12
N VAL A 264 2.42 -16.08 -4.28
CA VAL A 264 1.39 -16.84 -3.57
C VAL A 264 1.98 -17.52 -2.35
N VAL A 265 1.46 -17.21 -1.17
CA VAL A 265 1.85 -17.86 0.10
C VAL A 265 0.91 -19.03 0.36
N PRO A 266 1.42 -20.29 0.33
CA PRO A 266 0.58 -21.46 0.45
C PRO A 266 0.04 -21.64 1.90
N ASN A 267 -1.21 -22.08 2.00
CA ASN A 267 -1.91 -22.39 3.26
C ASN A 267 -2.03 -21.20 4.23
N VAL A 268 -1.88 -19.97 3.77
CA VAL A 268 -2.05 -18.76 4.59
C VAL A 268 -3.34 -18.05 4.20
N GLY A 269 -4.18 -17.81 5.22
CA GLY A 269 -5.39 -17.00 5.12
C GLY A 269 -5.10 -15.51 5.36
N HIS A 270 -6.08 -14.82 5.98
CA HIS A 270 -5.98 -13.37 6.27
C HIS A 270 -5.11 -13.07 7.51
N SER A 271 -3.84 -13.44 7.47
CA SER A 271 -2.87 -13.28 8.56
C SER A 271 -1.64 -12.49 8.13
N SER A 272 -1.46 -11.29 8.68
CA SER A 272 -0.28 -10.46 8.36
C SER A 272 1.04 -11.12 8.80
N SER A 273 1.07 -11.81 9.95
CA SER A 273 2.25 -12.56 10.40
C SER A 273 2.54 -13.75 9.49
N GLY A 274 1.50 -14.52 9.13
CA GLY A 274 1.64 -15.65 8.20
C GLY A 274 2.14 -15.19 6.82
N MET A 275 1.69 -14.03 6.34
CA MET A 275 2.15 -13.45 5.08
C MET A 275 3.62 -13.01 5.16
N TYR A 276 3.95 -12.10 6.08
CA TYR A 276 5.26 -11.45 6.12
C TYR A 276 6.41 -12.32 6.63
N LEU A 277 6.13 -13.31 7.49
CA LEU A 277 7.16 -14.19 8.05
C LEU A 277 7.30 -15.52 7.27
N SER A 278 6.53 -15.73 6.21
CA SER A 278 6.75 -16.83 5.27
C SER A 278 8.01 -16.59 4.44
N ALA A 279 8.63 -17.65 3.93
CA ALA A 279 9.77 -17.51 3.01
C ALA A 279 9.44 -16.62 1.80
N ILE A 280 8.22 -16.76 1.23
CA ILE A 280 7.76 -15.94 0.10
C ILE A 280 7.53 -14.48 0.53
N GLY A 281 7.01 -14.25 1.74
CA GLY A 281 6.84 -12.90 2.28
C GLY A 281 8.16 -12.20 2.56
N LEU A 282 9.14 -12.91 3.11
CA LEU A 282 10.49 -12.41 3.33
C LEU A 282 11.18 -12.08 2.00
N ASP A 283 11.03 -12.93 0.98
CA ASP A 283 11.51 -12.66 -0.37
C ASP A 283 10.79 -11.45 -1.00
N ALA A 284 9.47 -11.32 -0.79
CA ALA A 284 8.74 -10.15 -1.26
C ALA A 284 9.26 -8.85 -0.67
N LEU A 285 9.61 -8.84 0.62
CA LEU A 285 10.08 -7.63 1.32
C LEU A 285 11.55 -7.30 1.05
N PHE A 286 12.43 -8.31 1.01
CA PHE A 286 13.88 -8.14 1.05
C PHE A 286 14.64 -8.84 -0.10
N GLY A 287 13.98 -9.69 -0.88
CA GLY A 287 14.59 -10.40 -2.00
C GLY A 287 14.89 -9.49 -3.20
N THR A 288 15.82 -9.91 -4.06
CA THR A 288 16.25 -9.20 -5.30
C THR A 288 15.29 -9.41 -6.46
#